data_af0745231463e64b20777e6c5ab1e6a5
#
_entry.id   af0745231463e64b20777e6c5ab1e6a5
#
_cell.length_a   1.000
_cell.length_b   1.000
_cell.length_c   1.000
_cell.angle_alpha   90.00
_cell.angle_beta   90.00
_cell.angle_gamma   90.00
#
_symmetry.space_group_name_H-M   'P 1'
#
loop_
_entity.id
_entity.type
_entity.pdbx_description
1 polymer ?
#
loop_
_entity_poly.entity_id
_entity_poly.type
_entity_poly.pdbx_seq_one_letter_code
_entity_poly.pdbx_strand_id
1 'polypeptide(L)'
;GADDALRRNTEALEYLANGRSDKILLEVEELLGGHSKARHGSQLTMTEMEQRVLGTHPTMPQSRSALKFDSDAIHENAVNKAFQNNKTTIEAHFKTSDDYLELDYDYGSKIGEGFTNTGSRRIPISSKVETSKVRIAIKRDINSPDGYILDSAYPLYE
;
A
#
# COMPACT_ATOMS: atom_id res chain seq x y z
N GLY A 1 13.73 -10.18 19.50
CA GLY A 1 13.67 -10.71 20.85
C GLY A 1 12.41 -10.25 21.57
N ALA A 2 12.28 -10.64 22.85
CA ALA A 2 11.11 -10.33 23.66
C ALA A 2 10.88 -8.81 23.83
N ASP A 3 11.97 -8.04 23.94
CA ASP A 3 11.90 -6.57 24.06
C ASP A 3 11.38 -5.92 22.80
N ASP A 4 11.71 -6.46 21.63
CA ASP A 4 11.20 -5.95 20.34
C ASP A 4 9.72 -6.24 20.18
N ALA A 5 9.27 -7.43 20.60
CA ALA A 5 7.86 -7.79 20.55
C ALA A 5 7.03 -6.91 21.49
N LEU A 6 7.53 -6.65 22.70
CA LEU A 6 6.87 -5.76 23.67
C LEU A 6 6.77 -4.33 23.14
N ARG A 7 7.85 -3.81 22.55
CA ARG A 7 7.85 -2.47 21.96
C ARG A 7 6.82 -2.35 20.84
N ARG A 8 6.74 -3.34 19.93
CA ARG A 8 5.75 -3.33 18.84
C ARG A 8 4.33 -3.35 19.37
N ASN A 9 4.06 -4.16 20.39
CA ASN A 9 2.74 -4.20 21.00
C ASN A 9 2.36 -2.86 21.65
N THR A 10 3.31 -2.22 22.31
CA THR A 10 3.09 -0.89 22.91
C THR A 10 2.81 0.15 21.84
N GLU A 11 3.61 0.18 20.76
CA GLU A 11 3.38 1.08 19.63
C GLU A 11 2.00 0.86 18.99
N ALA A 12 1.61 -0.40 18.80
CA ALA A 12 0.31 -0.74 18.23
C ALA A 12 -0.84 -0.27 19.13
N LEU A 13 -0.74 -0.43 20.44
CA LEU A 13 -1.76 0.01 21.40
C LEU A 13 -1.87 1.54 21.42
N GLU A 14 -0.75 2.25 21.40
CA GLU A 14 -0.74 3.72 21.33
C GLU A 14 -1.36 4.21 20.02
N TYR A 15 -1.04 3.56 18.92
CA TYR A 15 -1.57 3.86 17.61
C TYR A 15 -3.11 3.72 17.56
N LEU A 16 -3.63 2.64 18.13
CA LEU A 16 -5.07 2.38 18.18
C LEU A 16 -5.80 3.33 19.15
N ALA A 17 -5.13 3.75 20.21
CA ALA A 17 -5.73 4.63 21.23
C ALA A 17 -5.65 6.11 20.86
N ASN A 18 -4.52 6.56 20.33
CA ASN A 18 -4.19 7.97 20.15
C ASN A 18 -4.08 8.43 18.70
N GLY A 19 -4.13 7.48 17.76
CA GLY A 19 -3.96 7.77 16.33
C GLY A 19 -2.51 7.79 15.88
N ARG A 20 -2.34 8.06 14.60
CA ARG A 20 -1.02 8.15 13.96
C ARG A 20 -0.36 9.47 14.32
N SER A 21 0.84 9.41 14.88
CA SER A 21 1.63 10.65 15.00
C SER A 21 2.26 10.98 13.65
N ASP A 22 3.42 10.37 13.34
CA ASP A 22 4.12 10.56 12.07
C ASP A 22 4.40 9.23 11.36
N LYS A 23 3.77 8.15 11.80
CA LYS A 23 4.13 6.80 11.37
C LYS A 23 2.89 5.99 11.00
N ILE A 24 3.00 5.25 9.89
CA ILE A 24 2.04 4.24 9.49
C ILE A 24 2.55 2.87 9.96
N LEU A 25 1.72 2.15 10.68
CA LEU A 25 1.97 0.77 11.06
C LEU A 25 1.11 -0.13 10.15
N LEU A 26 1.73 -0.69 9.11
CA LEU A 26 1.01 -1.45 8.08
C LEU A 26 0.19 -2.60 8.66
N GLU A 27 0.73 -3.29 9.66
CA GLU A 27 0.03 -4.42 10.30
C GLU A 27 -1.25 -3.97 11.01
N VAL A 28 -1.21 -2.81 11.65
CA VAL A 28 -2.39 -2.25 12.31
C VAL A 28 -3.39 -1.76 11.28
N GLU A 29 -2.93 -1.14 10.20
CA GLU A 29 -3.80 -0.69 9.11
C GLU A 29 -4.55 -1.87 8.46
N GLU A 30 -3.87 -3.01 8.28
CA GLU A 30 -4.52 -4.22 7.77
C GLU A 30 -5.61 -4.73 8.73
N LEU A 31 -5.37 -4.66 10.05
CA LEU A 31 -6.38 -5.02 11.06
C LEU A 31 -7.57 -4.07 11.04
N LEU A 32 -7.37 -2.82 10.64
CA LEU A 32 -8.45 -1.83 10.51
C LEU A 32 -9.23 -1.97 9.18
N GLY A 33 -8.79 -2.86 8.30
CA GLY A 33 -9.47 -3.14 7.03
C GLY A 33 -8.71 -2.77 5.77
N GLY A 34 -7.44 -2.40 5.88
CA GLY A 34 -6.59 -2.12 4.73
C GLY A 34 -6.13 -3.39 4.00
N HIS A 35 -5.64 -3.24 2.77
CA HIS A 35 -5.28 -4.36 1.88
C HIS A 35 -3.87 -4.26 1.28
N SER A 36 -3.04 -3.35 1.75
CA SER A 36 -1.73 -3.09 1.14
C SER A 36 -0.84 -4.34 1.09
N LYS A 37 -0.70 -5.03 2.21
CA LYS A 37 0.13 -6.25 2.29
C LYS A 37 -0.50 -7.42 1.54
N ALA A 38 -1.81 -7.59 1.66
CA ALA A 38 -2.50 -8.71 1.03
C ALA A 38 -2.39 -8.69 -0.49
N ARG A 39 -2.40 -7.52 -1.11
CA ARG A 39 -2.42 -7.36 -2.57
C ARG A 39 -1.06 -7.03 -3.19
N HIS A 40 -0.15 -6.42 -2.42
CA HIS A 40 1.09 -5.85 -2.95
C HIS A 40 2.31 -6.12 -2.07
N GLY A 41 2.18 -6.88 -1.00
CA GLY A 41 3.27 -7.17 -0.08
C GLY A 41 4.37 -8.03 -0.69
N SER A 42 5.54 -8.00 -0.07
CA SER A 42 6.72 -8.72 -0.55
C SER A 42 6.58 -10.24 -0.50
N GLN A 43 5.63 -10.75 0.28
CA GLN A 43 5.33 -12.19 0.36
C GLN A 43 4.72 -12.76 -0.92
N LEU A 44 4.15 -11.91 -1.77
CA LEU A 44 3.58 -12.31 -3.05
C LEU A 44 4.69 -12.66 -4.04
N THR A 45 4.37 -13.46 -5.05
CA THR A 45 5.34 -13.92 -6.04
C THR A 45 5.22 -13.15 -7.36
N MET A 46 6.30 -13.17 -8.13
CA MET A 46 6.29 -12.59 -9.48
C MET A 46 5.33 -13.36 -10.41
N THR A 47 5.21 -14.66 -10.21
CA THR A 47 4.22 -15.47 -10.94
C THR A 47 2.80 -14.98 -10.70
N GLU A 48 2.45 -14.66 -9.46
CA GLU A 48 1.14 -14.10 -9.14
C GLU A 48 0.92 -12.74 -9.78
N MET A 49 1.94 -11.90 -9.85
CA MET A 49 1.86 -10.59 -10.54
C MET A 49 1.59 -10.78 -12.04
N GLU A 50 2.30 -11.72 -12.67
CA GLU A 50 2.08 -12.03 -14.09
C GLU A 50 0.67 -12.58 -14.34
N GLN A 51 0.21 -13.50 -13.51
CA GLN A 51 -1.15 -14.05 -13.60
C GLN A 51 -2.22 -12.96 -13.50
N ARG A 52 -2.03 -11.98 -12.63
CA ARG A 52 -2.97 -10.86 -12.51
C ARG A 52 -3.05 -10.03 -13.79
N VAL A 53 -1.93 -9.84 -14.46
CA VAL A 53 -1.88 -9.11 -15.74
C VAL A 53 -2.47 -9.93 -16.87
N LEU A 54 -2.22 -11.24 -16.89
CA LEU A 54 -2.74 -12.16 -17.92
C LEU A 54 -4.20 -12.54 -17.70
N GLY A 55 -4.78 -12.24 -16.54
CA GLY A 55 -6.16 -12.62 -16.21
C GLY A 55 -6.31 -14.09 -15.83
N THR A 56 -5.23 -14.75 -15.41
CA THR A 56 -5.21 -16.17 -15.05
C THR A 56 -5.05 -16.43 -13.55
N HIS A 57 -5.05 -15.38 -12.74
CA HIS A 57 -4.95 -15.54 -11.30
C HIS A 57 -6.21 -16.22 -10.74
N PRO A 58 -6.07 -17.20 -9.81
CA PRO A 58 -7.22 -17.96 -9.31
C PRO A 58 -8.31 -17.14 -8.62
N THR A 59 -7.95 -16.04 -7.95
CA THR A 59 -8.88 -15.26 -7.13
C THR A 59 -8.92 -13.78 -7.43
N MET A 60 -7.89 -13.23 -8.09
CA MET A 60 -7.80 -11.79 -8.36
C MET A 60 -8.20 -11.47 -9.79
N PRO A 61 -8.96 -10.39 -10.01
CA PRO A 61 -9.34 -10.00 -11.36
C PRO A 61 -8.14 -9.53 -12.17
N GLN A 62 -8.29 -9.53 -13.50
CA GLN A 62 -7.27 -9.00 -14.40
C GLN A 62 -7.01 -7.53 -14.14
N SER A 63 -5.74 -7.17 -14.08
CA SER A 63 -5.27 -5.81 -13.87
C SER A 63 -4.33 -5.41 -15.01
N ARG A 64 -4.30 -4.14 -15.37
CA ARG A 64 -3.37 -3.65 -16.40
C ARG A 64 -1.91 -3.78 -15.93
N SER A 65 -1.66 -3.50 -14.68
CA SER A 65 -0.33 -3.65 -14.06
C SER A 65 -0.50 -4.28 -12.69
N ALA A 66 0.44 -5.10 -12.31
CA ALA A 66 0.48 -5.72 -10.98
C ALA A 66 1.93 -5.79 -10.52
N LEU A 67 2.25 -5.04 -9.48
CA LEU A 67 3.57 -4.98 -8.88
C LEU A 67 3.48 -5.28 -7.39
N LYS A 68 4.57 -5.81 -6.85
CA LYS A 68 4.75 -6.09 -5.44
C LYS A 68 5.92 -5.29 -4.89
N PHE A 69 5.91 -4.98 -3.61
CA PHE A 69 7.07 -4.36 -2.96
C PHE A 69 8.23 -5.36 -2.85
N ASP A 70 9.45 -4.84 -2.95
CA ASP A 70 10.65 -5.68 -2.93
C ASP A 70 10.93 -6.33 -1.57
N SER A 71 10.55 -5.66 -0.48
CA SER A 71 10.69 -6.17 0.89
C SER A 71 9.68 -5.49 1.81
N ASP A 72 9.46 -6.08 2.99
CA ASP A 72 8.59 -5.47 4.01
C ASP A 72 9.14 -4.13 4.49
N ALA A 73 10.45 -4.02 4.65
CA ALA A 73 11.09 -2.77 5.06
C ALA A 73 10.88 -1.65 4.02
N ILE A 74 11.06 -1.96 2.74
CA ILE A 74 10.82 -0.99 1.65
C ILE A 74 9.34 -0.62 1.59
N HIS A 75 8.44 -1.59 1.72
CA HIS A 75 7.01 -1.35 1.75
C HIS A 75 6.65 -0.34 2.85
N GLU A 76 7.07 -0.61 4.07
CA GLU A 76 6.78 0.27 5.21
C GLU A 76 7.42 1.64 5.04
N ASN A 77 8.69 1.72 4.62
CA ASN A 77 9.39 2.97 4.43
C ASN A 77 8.77 3.84 3.32
N ALA A 78 8.40 3.24 2.20
CA ALA A 78 7.78 3.97 1.09
C ALA A 78 6.42 4.55 1.50
N VAL A 79 5.59 3.75 2.17
CA VAL A 79 4.29 4.20 2.67
C VAL A 79 4.45 5.30 3.71
N ASN A 80 5.38 5.15 4.64
CA ASN A 80 5.63 6.18 5.66
C ASN A 80 6.11 7.49 5.06
N LYS A 81 7.01 7.44 4.09
CA LYS A 81 7.48 8.65 3.39
C LYS A 81 6.36 9.33 2.62
N ALA A 82 5.54 8.57 1.91
CA ALA A 82 4.37 9.10 1.21
C ALA A 82 3.40 9.78 2.18
N PHE A 83 3.12 9.13 3.30
CA PHE A 83 2.23 9.67 4.33
C PHE A 83 2.80 10.94 4.97
N GLN A 84 4.06 10.92 5.41
CA GLN A 84 4.71 12.07 6.03
C GLN A 84 4.77 13.27 5.11
N ASN A 85 5.12 13.04 3.84
CA ASN A 85 5.21 14.10 2.83
C ASN A 85 3.85 14.76 2.55
N ASN A 86 2.75 14.05 2.77
CA ASN A 86 1.40 14.48 2.45
C ASN A 86 0.50 14.65 3.68
N LYS A 87 1.04 14.61 4.89
CA LYS A 87 0.26 14.60 6.13
C LYS A 87 -0.72 15.78 6.23
N THR A 88 -0.26 16.98 5.95
CA THR A 88 -1.11 18.18 5.99
C THR A 88 -2.25 18.09 4.98
N THR A 89 -1.95 17.61 3.77
CA THR A 89 -2.96 17.41 2.71
C THR A 89 -3.99 16.37 3.14
N ILE A 90 -3.56 15.26 3.73
CA ILE A 90 -4.43 14.19 4.21
C ILE A 90 -5.37 14.71 5.30
N GLU A 91 -4.82 15.38 6.30
CA GLU A 91 -5.60 15.94 7.41
C GLU A 91 -6.64 16.95 6.93
N ALA A 92 -6.25 17.84 6.02
CA ALA A 92 -7.17 18.82 5.44
C ALA A 92 -8.27 18.14 4.63
N HIS A 93 -7.94 17.11 3.85
CA HIS A 93 -8.89 16.38 3.02
C HIS A 93 -10.01 15.75 3.86
N PHE A 94 -9.66 15.08 4.95
CA PHE A 94 -10.65 14.39 5.79
C PHE A 94 -11.40 15.31 6.75
N LYS A 95 -11.13 16.61 6.73
CA LYS A 95 -12.00 17.64 7.32
C LYS A 95 -13.17 18.02 6.40
N THR A 96 -13.07 17.66 5.13
CA THR A 96 -14.17 17.83 4.15
C THR A 96 -15.12 16.62 4.22
N SER A 97 -16.16 16.62 3.42
CA SER A 97 -17.11 15.49 3.32
C SER A 97 -16.64 14.36 2.40
N ASP A 98 -15.47 14.49 1.77
CA ASP A 98 -14.95 13.49 0.85
C ASP A 98 -14.43 12.27 1.63
N ASP A 99 -14.70 11.07 1.11
CA ASP A 99 -14.44 9.82 1.81
C ASP A 99 -13.16 9.11 1.38
N TYR A 100 -12.49 9.61 0.34
CA TYR A 100 -11.38 8.90 -0.29
C TYR A 100 -10.33 9.85 -0.84
N LEU A 101 -9.06 9.45 -0.74
CA LEU A 101 -7.93 10.22 -1.25
C LEU A 101 -6.83 9.30 -1.75
N GLU A 102 -6.32 9.55 -2.96
CA GLU A 102 -5.13 8.88 -3.48
C GLU A 102 -4.00 9.88 -3.63
N LEU A 103 -2.80 9.49 -3.25
CA LEU A 103 -1.59 10.31 -3.34
C LEU A 103 -0.42 9.47 -3.85
N ASP A 104 0.39 10.08 -4.70
CA ASP A 104 1.58 9.47 -5.26
C ASP A 104 2.84 10.09 -4.66
N TYR A 105 3.86 9.27 -4.50
CA TYR A 105 5.15 9.71 -3.99
C TYR A 105 6.28 8.95 -4.68
N ASP A 106 7.29 9.68 -5.14
CA ASP A 106 8.49 9.08 -5.71
C ASP A 106 9.52 8.88 -4.61
N TYR A 107 9.81 7.61 -4.29
CA TYR A 107 10.78 7.25 -3.26
C TYR A 107 12.21 7.52 -3.69
N GLY A 108 12.46 7.66 -5.00
CA GLY A 108 13.78 7.97 -5.55
C GLY A 108 14.68 6.77 -5.83
N SER A 109 14.30 5.58 -5.42
CA SER A 109 14.98 4.32 -5.72
C SER A 109 13.95 3.22 -5.91
N LYS A 110 14.35 2.11 -6.53
CA LYS A 110 13.44 0.98 -6.80
C LYS A 110 12.78 0.49 -5.51
N ILE A 111 11.45 0.39 -5.53
CA ILE A 111 10.67 -0.11 -4.40
C ILE A 111 9.89 -1.38 -4.71
N GLY A 112 9.68 -1.68 -5.98
CA GLY A 112 8.90 -2.84 -6.37
C GLY A 112 9.07 -3.20 -7.82
N GLU A 113 8.56 -4.40 -8.16
CA GLU A 113 8.59 -4.94 -9.51
C GLU A 113 7.38 -5.82 -9.75
N GLY A 114 7.10 -6.05 -11.01
CA GLY A 114 5.99 -6.87 -11.43
C GLY A 114 5.86 -6.89 -12.94
N PHE A 115 4.62 -6.82 -13.41
CA PHE A 115 4.33 -6.89 -14.83
C PHE A 115 3.30 -5.84 -15.23
N THR A 116 3.38 -5.41 -16.49
CA THR A 116 2.35 -4.59 -17.12
C THR A 116 1.91 -5.28 -18.40
N ASN A 117 0.65 -5.05 -18.77
CA ASN A 117 0.09 -5.59 -20.00
C ASN A 117 0.39 -4.67 -21.18
N THR A 118 1.24 -5.10 -22.08
CA THR A 118 1.56 -4.37 -23.33
C THR A 118 0.71 -4.81 -24.51
N GLY A 119 -0.18 -5.79 -24.30
CA GLY A 119 -1.17 -6.21 -25.27
C GLY A 119 -2.54 -5.61 -24.98
N SER A 120 -3.58 -6.29 -25.44
CA SER A 120 -4.96 -5.92 -25.12
C SER A 120 -5.47 -6.69 -23.89
N ARG A 121 -6.63 -6.31 -23.39
CA ARG A 121 -7.27 -7.05 -22.29
C ARG A 121 -7.61 -8.49 -22.68
N ARG A 122 -8.03 -8.71 -23.92
CA ARG A 122 -8.40 -10.04 -24.44
C ARG A 122 -7.20 -10.88 -24.83
N ILE A 123 -6.13 -10.24 -25.31
CA ILE A 123 -4.88 -10.90 -25.71
C ILE A 123 -3.75 -10.19 -24.94
N PRO A 124 -3.63 -10.46 -23.64
CA PRO A 124 -2.65 -9.78 -22.81
C PRO A 124 -1.24 -10.29 -23.10
N ILE A 125 -0.28 -9.37 -22.99
CA ILE A 125 1.16 -9.66 -23.10
C ILE A 125 1.80 -9.09 -21.84
N SER A 126 2.38 -9.95 -21.02
CA SER A 126 3.07 -9.51 -19.81
C SER A 126 4.48 -9.03 -20.12
N SER A 127 4.82 -7.86 -19.62
CA SER A 127 6.17 -7.30 -19.69
C SER A 127 6.65 -6.92 -18.30
N LYS A 128 7.85 -7.37 -17.94
CA LYS A 128 8.41 -7.08 -16.61
C LYS A 128 8.72 -5.60 -16.47
N VAL A 129 8.34 -5.02 -15.34
CA VAL A 129 8.56 -3.61 -15.02
C VAL A 129 8.99 -3.45 -13.57
N GLU A 130 9.62 -2.33 -13.29
CA GLU A 130 9.98 -1.92 -11.93
C GLU A 130 9.67 -0.43 -11.74
N THR A 131 9.60 0.03 -10.50
CA THR A 131 9.25 1.41 -10.20
C THR A 131 9.87 1.91 -8.90
N SER A 132 10.02 3.22 -8.81
CA SER A 132 10.40 3.96 -7.59
C SER A 132 9.22 4.69 -6.96
N LYS A 133 8.03 4.63 -7.57
CA LYS A 133 6.87 5.39 -7.13
C LYS A 133 5.89 4.51 -6.35
N VAL A 134 5.30 5.09 -5.31
CA VAL A 134 4.23 4.46 -4.53
C VAL A 134 2.96 5.29 -4.63
N ARG A 135 1.82 4.62 -4.75
CA ARG A 135 0.51 5.25 -4.57
C ARG A 135 -0.07 4.77 -3.25
N ILE A 136 -0.50 5.70 -2.41
CA ILE A 136 -1.26 5.40 -1.20
C ILE A 136 -2.72 5.80 -1.40
N ALA A 137 -3.63 4.94 -0.95
CA ALA A 137 -5.06 5.17 -0.97
C ALA A 137 -5.57 5.20 0.46
N ILE A 138 -6.23 6.28 0.84
CA ILE A 138 -6.70 6.53 2.20
C ILE A 138 -8.21 6.71 2.15
N LYS A 139 -8.93 6.08 3.08
CA LYS A 139 -10.38 6.21 3.14
C LYS A 139 -10.83 6.62 4.54
N ARG A 140 -11.99 7.29 4.59
CA ARG A 140 -12.62 7.65 5.85
C ARG A 140 -13.03 6.38 6.62
N ASP A 141 -12.77 6.38 7.91
CA ASP A 141 -13.21 5.32 8.81
C ASP A 141 -13.50 5.92 10.18
N ILE A 142 -14.78 5.91 10.57
CA ILE A 142 -15.24 6.47 11.84
C ILE A 142 -14.67 5.74 13.05
N ASN A 143 -14.26 4.48 12.88
CA ASN A 143 -13.72 3.67 13.96
C ASN A 143 -12.21 3.92 14.18
N SER A 144 -11.54 4.62 13.26
CA SER A 144 -10.15 4.99 13.44
C SER A 144 -10.03 6.26 14.30
N PRO A 145 -9.05 6.35 15.22
CA PRO A 145 -8.83 7.56 16.03
C PRO A 145 -8.65 8.83 15.21
N ASP A 146 -8.03 8.73 14.03
CA ASP A 146 -7.79 9.86 13.13
C ASP A 146 -8.95 10.11 12.16
N GLY A 147 -9.93 9.23 12.12
CA GLY A 147 -11.06 9.31 11.20
C GLY A 147 -10.78 8.76 9.82
N TYR A 148 -9.63 8.15 9.58
CA TYR A 148 -9.27 7.53 8.30
C TYR A 148 -8.33 6.34 8.51
N ILE A 149 -8.26 5.48 7.49
CA ILE A 149 -7.30 4.36 7.46
C ILE A 149 -6.58 4.34 6.11
N LEU A 150 -5.43 3.68 6.07
CA LEU A 150 -4.75 3.32 4.84
C LEU A 150 -5.52 2.14 4.21
N ASP A 151 -6.25 2.40 3.15
CA ASP A 151 -6.99 1.35 2.45
C ASP A 151 -6.05 0.44 1.65
N SER A 152 -5.12 1.04 0.92
CA SER A 152 -4.13 0.30 0.15
C SER A 152 -2.90 1.17 -0.14
N ALA A 153 -1.82 0.50 -0.48
CA ALA A 153 -0.63 1.13 -1.05
C ALA A 153 -0.01 0.14 -2.02
N TYR A 154 0.49 0.63 -3.14
CA TYR A 154 1.10 -0.23 -4.14
C TYR A 154 2.21 0.49 -4.89
N PRO A 155 3.20 -0.29 -5.40
CA PRO A 155 4.18 0.27 -6.32
C PRO A 155 3.47 0.70 -7.61
N LEU A 156 3.61 1.97 -7.97
CA LEU A 156 2.90 2.57 -9.09
C LEU A 156 3.76 2.54 -10.33
N TYR A 157 3.30 1.86 -11.37
CA TYR A 157 3.87 1.89 -12.71
C TYR A 157 2.94 2.62 -13.65
N GLU A 158 3.46 3.63 -14.31
CA GLU A 158 2.76 4.40 -15.34
C GLU A 158 3.48 4.36 -16.66
#